data_97aebd8ac65bf67b77268e595146e393
#
_entry.id   97aebd8ac65bf67b77268e595146e393
#
_cell.length_a   1.000
_cell.length_b   1.000
_cell.length_c   1.000
_cell.angle_alpha   90.00
_cell.angle_beta   90.00
_cell.angle_gamma   90.00
#
_symmetry.space_group_name_H-M   'P 1'
#
loop_
_entity.id
_entity.type
_entity.pdbx_description
1 polymer ?
#
loop_
_entity_poly.entity_id
_entity_poly.type
_entity_poly.pdbx_seq_one_letter_code
_entity_poly.pdbx_strand_id
1 'polypeptide(L)'
;MSYVFDSSSIYSAIKLVVLGVLGGNYTVKLAEYELSNIIWKEVSLFRRITKEEGIKLLLITKDILSTMNIEEIDEIKVGELAMDYNLTFYDASYLWLAIKKGIPLVSENEKLRKKAENIVEVRRLEDII
;
A
#
# COMPACT_ATOMS: atom_id res chain seq x y z
N MET A 1 2.44 -16.04 7.71
CA MET A 1 1.26 -15.62 6.96
C MET A 1 1.63 -14.51 5.99
N SER A 2 1.08 -14.52 4.79
CA SER A 2 1.37 -13.50 3.78
C SER A 2 0.25 -12.48 3.67
N TYR A 3 0.60 -11.25 3.31
CA TYR A 3 -0.32 -10.12 3.18
C TYR A 3 -0.03 -9.31 1.94
N VAL A 4 -1.06 -8.65 1.43
CA VAL A 4 -0.90 -7.54 0.48
C VAL A 4 -0.97 -6.25 1.27
N PHE A 5 0.04 -5.40 1.16
CA PHE A 5 0.07 -4.08 1.78
C PHE A 5 -0.25 -3.02 0.73
N ASP A 6 -1.15 -2.10 1.06
CA ASP A 6 -1.34 -0.91 0.25
C ASP A 6 -0.33 0.19 0.65
N SER A 7 -0.32 1.29 -0.08
CA SER A 7 0.60 2.39 0.19
C SER A 7 0.42 2.99 1.58
N SER A 8 -0.81 3.07 2.08
CA SER A 8 -1.10 3.64 3.40
C SER A 8 -0.48 2.81 4.53
N SER A 9 -0.58 1.50 4.44
CA SER A 9 -0.03 0.60 5.47
C SER A 9 1.50 0.49 5.38
N ILE A 10 2.05 0.53 4.17
CA ILE A 10 3.51 0.56 4.00
C ILE A 10 4.07 1.83 4.63
N TYR A 11 3.47 2.98 4.33
CA TYR A 11 3.92 4.26 4.87
C TYR A 11 3.83 4.28 6.40
N SER A 12 2.73 3.78 6.97
CA SER A 12 2.57 3.66 8.42
C SER A 12 3.64 2.78 9.05
N ALA A 13 3.97 1.64 8.41
CA ALA A 13 5.03 0.75 8.90
C ALA A 13 6.40 1.45 8.90
N ILE A 14 6.67 2.25 7.89
CA ILE A 14 7.91 3.04 7.81
C ILE A 14 7.95 4.07 8.93
N LYS A 15 6.88 4.81 9.14
CA LYS A 15 6.81 5.84 10.18
C LYS A 15 6.93 5.26 11.58
N LEU A 16 6.34 4.11 11.82
CA LEU A 16 6.40 3.43 13.12
C LEU A 16 7.65 2.60 13.31
N VAL A 17 8.49 2.51 12.29
CA VAL A 17 9.74 1.73 12.30
C VAL A 17 9.49 0.24 12.59
N VAL A 18 8.40 -0.31 12.06
CA VAL A 18 8.05 -1.74 12.15
C VAL A 18 8.29 -2.42 10.80
N LEU A 19 9.48 -2.26 10.26
CA LEU A 19 9.82 -2.63 8.88
C LEU A 19 9.81 -4.13 8.63
N GLY A 20 10.07 -4.93 9.65
CA GLY A 20 10.15 -6.39 9.52
C GLY A 20 8.85 -7.04 9.04
N VAL A 21 7.70 -6.39 9.23
CA VAL A 21 6.41 -6.91 8.78
C VAL A 21 6.26 -6.83 7.26
N LEU A 22 7.03 -5.98 6.60
CA LEU A 22 6.91 -5.75 5.16
C LEU A 22 7.70 -6.76 4.32
N GLY A 23 8.89 -7.14 4.77
CA GLY A 23 9.77 -8.02 3.99
C GLY A 23 9.10 -9.34 3.62
N GLY A 24 9.21 -9.73 2.35
CA GLY A 24 8.62 -10.96 1.84
C GLY A 24 7.12 -10.89 1.58
N ASN A 25 6.44 -9.83 1.98
CA ASN A 25 5.03 -9.61 1.69
C ASN A 25 4.85 -8.94 0.32
N TYR A 26 3.60 -8.69 -0.07
CA TYR A 26 3.24 -8.35 -1.43
C TYR A 26 2.69 -6.94 -1.55
N THR A 27 2.98 -6.30 -2.66
CA THR A 27 2.32 -5.05 -3.07
C THR A 27 2.35 -4.95 -4.59
N VAL A 28 1.70 -3.93 -5.13
CA VAL A 28 1.65 -3.70 -6.58
C VAL A 28 2.71 -2.67 -7.00
N LYS A 29 3.07 -2.69 -8.27
CA LYS A 29 4.03 -1.74 -8.85
C LYS A 29 3.63 -0.28 -8.60
N LEU A 30 2.33 0.01 -8.64
CA LEU A 30 1.81 1.35 -8.39
C LEU A 30 2.18 1.90 -7.01
N ALA A 31 2.44 1.03 -6.02
CA ALA A 31 2.82 1.46 -4.68
C ALA A 31 4.09 2.32 -4.68
N GLU A 32 5.01 2.08 -5.60
CA GLU A 32 6.24 2.88 -5.71
C GLU A 32 5.90 4.36 -5.94
N TYR A 33 4.95 4.61 -6.83
CA TYR A 33 4.55 5.97 -7.19
C TYR A 33 3.65 6.61 -6.13
N GLU A 34 2.72 5.84 -5.57
CA GLU A 34 1.85 6.34 -4.51
C GLU A 34 2.63 6.72 -3.26
N LEU A 35 3.59 5.89 -2.85
CA LEU A 35 4.45 6.18 -1.70
C LEU A 35 5.29 7.44 -1.94
N SER A 36 5.85 7.58 -3.13
CA SER A 36 6.60 8.77 -3.49
C SER A 36 5.73 10.02 -3.43
N ASN A 37 4.48 9.91 -3.87
CA ASN A 37 3.53 11.01 -3.80
C ASN A 37 3.13 11.36 -2.36
N ILE A 38 2.97 10.37 -1.49
CA ILE A 38 2.73 10.59 -0.06
C ILE A 38 3.87 11.40 0.55
N ILE A 39 5.11 11.02 0.25
CA ILE A 39 6.30 11.71 0.76
C ILE A 39 6.36 13.14 0.21
N TRP A 40 6.09 13.32 -1.09
CA TRP A 40 6.01 14.66 -1.68
C TRP A 40 5.00 15.54 -0.96
N LYS A 41 3.82 15.02 -0.65
CA LYS A 41 2.79 15.76 0.10
C LYS A 41 3.28 16.18 1.47
N GLU A 42 4.00 15.32 2.18
CA GLU A 42 4.54 15.62 3.50
C GLU A 42 5.53 16.79 3.44
N VAL A 43 6.35 16.86 2.40
CA VAL A 43 7.34 17.92 2.22
C VAL A 43 6.71 19.19 1.66
N SER A 44 5.98 19.08 0.55
CA SER A 44 5.63 20.22 -0.30
C SER A 44 4.23 20.76 -0.07
N LEU A 45 3.30 19.90 0.36
CA LEU A 45 1.90 20.30 0.58
C LEU A 45 1.63 20.56 2.06
N PHE A 46 1.90 19.59 2.90
CA PHE A 46 1.63 19.70 4.34
C PHE A 46 2.79 20.34 5.12
N ARG A 47 3.98 20.35 4.56
CA ARG A 47 5.19 20.93 5.15
C ARG A 47 5.48 20.40 6.54
N ARG A 48 5.30 19.10 6.74
CA ARG A 48 5.54 18.42 8.03
C ARG A 48 6.96 17.94 8.16
N ILE A 49 7.66 17.74 7.05
CA ILE A 49 9.04 17.32 7.01
C ILE A 49 9.83 18.18 6.02
N THR A 50 11.15 18.23 6.21
CA THR A 50 12.04 18.97 5.33
C THR A 50 12.28 18.19 4.02
N LYS A 51 12.79 18.89 3.01
CA LYS A 51 13.22 18.26 1.75
C LYS A 51 14.26 17.16 2.03
N GLU A 52 15.21 17.42 2.92
CA GLU A 52 16.26 16.45 3.26
C GLU A 52 15.67 15.18 3.88
N GLU A 53 14.73 15.34 4.81
CA GLU A 53 14.01 14.22 5.42
C GLU A 53 13.19 13.47 4.36
N GLY A 54 12.57 14.18 3.44
CA GLY A 54 11.83 13.59 2.33
C GLY A 54 12.70 12.72 1.44
N ILE A 55 13.90 13.20 1.09
CA ILE A 55 14.85 12.44 0.28
C ILE A 55 15.28 11.16 1.02
N LYS A 56 15.54 11.25 2.33
CA LYS A 56 15.88 10.08 3.14
C LYS A 56 14.75 9.07 3.15
N LEU A 57 13.49 9.53 3.28
CA LEU A 57 12.33 8.65 3.24
C LEU A 57 12.16 7.98 1.88
N LEU A 58 12.42 8.69 0.79
CA LEU A 58 12.39 8.08 -0.55
C LEU A 58 13.42 6.96 -0.69
N LEU A 59 14.63 7.17 -0.16
CA LEU A 59 15.69 6.15 -0.18
C LEU A 59 15.30 4.94 0.66
N ILE A 60 14.79 5.15 1.86
CA ILE A 60 14.31 4.09 2.75
C ILE A 60 13.18 3.30 2.09
N THR A 61 12.23 4.00 1.49
CA THR A 61 11.10 3.39 0.79
C THR A 61 11.58 2.48 -0.35
N LYS A 62 12.53 2.96 -1.14
CA LYS A 62 13.12 2.18 -2.23
C LYS A 62 13.77 0.91 -1.70
N ASP A 63 14.54 0.99 -0.63
CA ASP A 63 15.20 -0.16 -0.02
C ASP A 63 14.18 -1.17 0.51
N ILE A 64 13.13 -0.70 1.17
CA ILE A 64 12.09 -1.55 1.73
C ILE A 64 11.33 -2.26 0.62
N LEU A 65 10.95 -1.55 -0.44
CA LEU A 65 10.25 -2.15 -1.57
C LEU A 65 11.09 -3.23 -2.24
N SER A 66 12.41 -3.11 -2.21
CA SER A 66 13.30 -4.15 -2.74
C SER A 66 13.23 -5.47 -1.96
N THR A 67 12.72 -5.45 -0.73
CA THR A 67 12.54 -6.65 0.10
C THR A 67 11.14 -7.27 -0.06
N MET A 68 10.25 -6.59 -0.75
CA MET A 68 8.88 -7.04 -0.97
C MET A 68 8.70 -7.69 -2.34
N ASN A 69 7.63 -8.46 -2.49
CA ASN A 69 7.24 -9.02 -3.77
C ASN A 69 6.35 -7.99 -4.49
N ILE A 70 6.90 -7.34 -5.50
CA ILE A 70 6.22 -6.31 -6.29
C ILE A 70 5.59 -6.97 -7.50
N GLU A 71 4.26 -6.85 -7.64
CA GLU A 71 3.51 -7.50 -8.72
C GLU A 71 3.01 -6.49 -9.74
N GLU A 72 3.09 -6.86 -11.02
CA GLU A 72 2.43 -6.13 -12.09
C GLU A 72 0.92 -6.36 -12.02
N ILE A 73 0.16 -5.37 -12.44
CA ILE A 73 -1.31 -5.45 -12.42
C ILE A 73 -1.86 -5.76 -13.82
N ASP A 74 -3.07 -6.34 -13.82
CA ASP A 74 -3.88 -6.48 -15.03
C ASP A 74 -4.82 -5.27 -15.07
N GLU A 75 -4.53 -4.29 -15.92
CA GLU A 75 -5.26 -3.03 -15.95
C GLU A 75 -6.75 -3.21 -16.27
N ILE A 76 -7.08 -4.21 -17.09
CA ILE A 76 -8.48 -4.44 -17.47
C ILE A 76 -9.26 -4.97 -16.26
N LYS A 77 -8.72 -5.98 -15.59
CA LYS A 77 -9.37 -6.58 -14.40
C LYS A 77 -9.43 -5.60 -13.24
N VAL A 78 -8.38 -4.84 -13.02
CA VAL A 78 -8.35 -3.80 -11.97
C VAL A 78 -9.38 -2.70 -12.30
N GLY A 79 -9.44 -2.29 -13.57
CA GLY A 79 -10.42 -1.29 -14.01
C GLY A 79 -11.86 -1.75 -13.80
N GLU A 80 -12.18 -3.00 -14.13
CA GLU A 80 -13.50 -3.56 -13.87
C GLU A 80 -13.84 -3.55 -12.38
N LEU A 81 -12.90 -4.01 -11.56
CA LEU A 81 -13.07 -4.04 -10.11
C LEU A 81 -13.30 -2.64 -9.54
N ALA A 82 -12.54 -1.66 -10.01
CA ALA A 82 -12.68 -0.27 -9.61
C ALA A 82 -14.08 0.27 -9.92
N MET A 83 -14.57 0.00 -11.13
CA MET A 83 -15.89 0.46 -11.56
C MET A 83 -17.01 -0.26 -10.80
N ASP A 84 -16.90 -1.56 -10.59
CA ASP A 84 -17.92 -2.37 -9.92
C ASP A 84 -18.09 -1.98 -8.45
N TYR A 85 -17.01 -1.62 -7.78
CA TYR A 85 -17.05 -1.31 -6.34
C TYR A 85 -16.88 0.18 -6.02
N ASN A 86 -16.85 1.01 -7.06
CA ASN A 86 -16.67 2.46 -6.91
C ASN A 86 -15.43 2.81 -6.07
N LEU A 87 -14.33 2.16 -6.41
CA LEU A 87 -13.02 2.43 -5.85
C LEU A 87 -12.20 3.22 -6.86
N THR A 88 -11.17 3.92 -6.38
CA THR A 88 -10.16 4.45 -7.29
C THR A 88 -9.44 3.27 -7.94
N PHE A 89 -8.85 3.49 -9.10
CA PHE A 89 -8.05 2.47 -9.78
C PHE A 89 -6.91 1.98 -8.86
N TYR A 90 -6.29 2.91 -8.14
CA TYR A 90 -5.19 2.60 -7.23
C TYR A 90 -5.62 1.69 -6.09
N ASP A 91 -6.70 2.03 -5.39
CA ASP A 91 -7.24 1.20 -4.31
C ASP A 91 -7.67 -0.17 -4.83
N ALA A 92 -8.31 -0.21 -6.00
CA ALA A 92 -8.72 -1.46 -6.63
C ALA A 92 -7.52 -2.35 -6.98
N SER A 93 -6.36 -1.78 -7.30
CA SER A 93 -5.18 -2.57 -7.64
C SER A 93 -4.70 -3.44 -6.47
N TYR A 94 -4.75 -2.92 -5.26
CA TYR A 94 -4.39 -3.68 -4.06
C TYR A 94 -5.41 -4.77 -3.75
N LEU A 95 -6.69 -4.42 -3.85
CA LEU A 95 -7.76 -5.39 -3.65
C LEU A 95 -7.68 -6.51 -4.67
N TRP A 96 -7.44 -6.19 -5.93
CA TRP A 96 -7.27 -7.17 -6.99
C TRP A 96 -6.13 -8.15 -6.67
N LEU A 97 -5.00 -7.66 -6.19
CA LEU A 97 -3.87 -8.52 -5.85
C LEU A 97 -4.21 -9.45 -4.69
N ALA A 98 -4.90 -8.93 -3.66
CA ALA A 98 -5.35 -9.73 -2.52
C ALA A 98 -6.28 -10.87 -2.97
N ILE A 99 -7.22 -10.56 -3.87
CA ILE A 99 -8.12 -11.57 -4.46
C ILE A 99 -7.32 -12.62 -5.22
N LYS A 100 -6.42 -12.18 -6.09
CA LYS A 100 -5.61 -13.06 -6.94
C LYS A 100 -4.76 -14.02 -6.12
N LYS A 101 -4.16 -13.53 -5.05
CA LYS A 101 -3.29 -14.33 -4.17
C LYS A 101 -4.05 -15.10 -3.11
N GLY A 102 -5.30 -14.76 -2.85
CA GLY A 102 -6.09 -15.38 -1.78
C GLY A 102 -5.54 -15.07 -0.38
N ILE A 103 -5.00 -13.88 -0.18
CA ILE A 103 -4.38 -13.46 1.08
C ILE A 103 -4.99 -12.14 1.58
N PRO A 104 -4.88 -11.85 2.88
CA PRO A 104 -5.48 -10.63 3.43
C PRO A 104 -4.86 -9.34 2.89
N LEU A 105 -5.69 -8.31 2.82
CA LEU A 105 -5.28 -6.94 2.50
C LEU A 105 -5.04 -6.16 3.79
N VAL A 106 -3.89 -5.53 3.89
CA VAL A 106 -3.55 -4.63 5.00
C VAL A 106 -3.63 -3.19 4.51
N SER A 107 -4.48 -2.40 5.13
CA SER A 107 -4.69 -1.00 4.76
C SER A 107 -5.03 -0.16 5.98
N GLU A 108 -4.54 1.07 6.02
CA GLU A 108 -4.95 2.08 6.99
C GLU A 108 -6.12 2.94 6.48
N ASN A 109 -6.52 2.76 5.23
CA ASN A 109 -7.63 3.49 4.62
C ASN A 109 -8.95 2.81 4.98
N GLU A 110 -9.73 3.45 5.84
CA GLU A 110 -11.02 2.92 6.31
C GLU A 110 -12.00 2.69 5.17
N LYS A 111 -12.07 3.60 4.20
CA LYS A 111 -12.97 3.49 3.05
C LYS A 111 -12.65 2.23 2.23
N LEU A 112 -11.37 1.97 1.98
CA LEU A 112 -10.95 0.77 1.25
C LEU A 112 -11.27 -0.48 2.06
N ARG A 113 -10.96 -0.51 3.36
CA ARG A 113 -11.28 -1.65 4.21
C ARG A 113 -12.77 -1.98 4.20
N LYS A 114 -13.63 -0.97 4.35
CA LYS A 114 -15.08 -1.18 4.35
C LYS A 114 -15.58 -1.80 3.06
N LYS A 115 -15.08 -1.36 1.92
CA LYS A 115 -15.48 -1.91 0.62
C LYS A 115 -14.90 -3.29 0.36
N ALA A 116 -13.72 -3.59 0.90
CA ALA A 116 -13.03 -4.84 0.67
C ALA A 116 -13.43 -5.97 1.63
N GLU A 117 -13.98 -5.66 2.81
CA GLU A 117 -14.20 -6.62 3.90
C GLU A 117 -15.12 -7.78 3.54
N ASN A 118 -16.03 -7.61 2.60
CA ASN A 118 -16.93 -8.67 2.14
C ASN A 118 -16.34 -9.50 1.00
N ILE A 119 -15.14 -9.16 0.53
CA ILE A 119 -14.49 -9.78 -0.62
C ILE A 119 -13.25 -10.56 -0.18
N VAL A 120 -12.42 -9.95 0.67
CA VAL A 120 -11.19 -10.54 1.21
C VAL A 120 -11.10 -10.25 2.70
N GLU A 121 -10.21 -10.96 3.40
CA GLU A 121 -9.87 -10.58 4.77
C GLU A 121 -9.12 -9.25 4.73
N VAL A 122 -9.50 -8.34 5.62
CA VAL A 122 -8.84 -7.04 5.75
C VAL A 122 -8.25 -6.90 7.15
N ARG A 123 -7.12 -6.22 7.25
CA ARG A 123 -6.41 -5.97 8.50
C ARG A 123 -5.93 -4.53 8.51
N ARG A 124 -5.79 -4.01 9.72
CA ARG A 124 -5.02 -2.79 9.95
C ARG A 124 -3.61 -3.20 10.33
N LEU A 125 -2.66 -2.30 10.18
CA LEU A 125 -1.27 -2.59 10.56
C LEU A 125 -1.17 -3.04 12.03
N GLU A 126 -1.90 -2.39 12.93
CA GLU A 126 -1.89 -2.73 14.35
C GLU A 126 -2.36 -4.15 14.65
N ASP A 127 -3.13 -4.76 13.76
CA ASP A 127 -3.64 -6.12 13.93
C ASP A 127 -2.57 -7.19 13.66
N ILE A 128 -1.47 -6.83 13.03
CA ILE A 128 -0.45 -7.79 12.59
C ILE A 128 0.95 -7.51 13.12
N ILE A 129 1.11 -6.46 13.93
CA ILE A 129 2.41 -6.13 14.55
C ILE A 129 2.43 -6.46 16.03
#